data_a60729301d2ef6af0fa8938c33752970
#
_entry.id   a60729301d2ef6af0fa8938c33752970
#
_cell.length_a   1.000
_cell.length_b   1.000
_cell.length_c   1.000
_cell.angle_alpha   90.00
_cell.angle_beta   90.00
_cell.angle_gamma   90.00
#
_symmetry.space_group_name_H-M   'P 1'
#
loop_
_entity.id
_entity.type
_entity.pdbx_description
1 polymer ?
#
loop_
_entity_poly.entity_id
_entity_poly.type
_entity_poly.pdbx_seq_one_letter_code
_entity_poly.pdbx_strand_id
1 'polypeptide(L)'
;MSITDKQLKAITKLSEYSGPAELNDGEGLVAKISPKANITFQYRCRFNGKNKRIRIGKYPITTLKNARQIHKRMLELKEEGRNPEIAMTGETDFLTLKDCLDYWFEHKVSTQKEGTQALYRSVANNYFYNAFPDVDVEKISAREWMRWFDDIAKKNPKTANSAFSKMRACLNFCKSKFLIDGTHFEKIRQQDVGESPSAGDRVLSLPELAKVWIAIERSKAGTSTKNLHLITMLWGNRLSELRLAKREHFDMVNDIWTVPPELSKMGNTIRRPIPKHIKPMLERLMNIYDEYLFPGASLHKPICISAANRYIRRLRDHLNLPHWRTHDFRRSISTTCSELGTMPHVTEKMLGHELVGVMAIYNKHDWLSDQKEAYEKFGEALFTQVQKELEHEKVVAI
;
A
#
# COMPACT_ATOMS: atom_id res chain seq x y z
N MET A 1 -40.70 32.03 -28.77
CA MET A 1 -41.41 30.75 -28.84
C MET A 1 -40.38 29.65 -28.72
N SER A 2 -40.65 28.62 -27.88
CA SER A 2 -39.75 27.47 -27.77
C SER A 2 -39.86 26.57 -29.02
N ILE A 3 -38.74 25.98 -29.40
CA ILE A 3 -38.63 25.06 -30.54
C ILE A 3 -39.46 23.80 -30.25
N THR A 4 -40.14 23.24 -31.26
CA THR A 4 -40.81 21.96 -31.14
C THR A 4 -40.17 20.89 -32.02
N ASP A 5 -40.18 19.63 -31.56
CA ASP A 5 -39.62 18.51 -32.32
C ASP A 5 -40.37 18.32 -33.66
N LYS A 6 -41.67 18.67 -33.68
CA LYS A 6 -42.50 18.68 -34.94
C LYS A 6 -41.93 19.66 -35.95
N GLN A 7 -41.54 20.86 -35.54
CA GLN A 7 -40.91 21.84 -36.41
C GLN A 7 -39.56 21.34 -36.98
N LEU A 8 -38.71 20.77 -36.13
CA LEU A 8 -37.41 20.23 -36.54
C LEU A 8 -37.55 19.07 -37.54
N LYS A 9 -38.52 18.16 -37.29
CA LYS A 9 -38.85 17.06 -38.23
C LYS A 9 -39.40 17.56 -39.55
N ALA A 10 -40.16 18.63 -39.57
CA ALA A 10 -40.66 19.23 -40.82
C ALA A 10 -39.49 19.83 -41.63
N ILE A 11 -38.56 20.54 -40.98
CA ILE A 11 -37.40 21.15 -41.64
C ILE A 11 -36.49 20.07 -42.23
N THR A 12 -36.19 18.99 -41.51
CA THR A 12 -35.29 17.92 -42.01
C THR A 12 -35.81 17.15 -43.22
N LYS A 13 -37.10 17.29 -43.55
CA LYS A 13 -37.68 16.70 -44.75
C LYS A 13 -37.54 17.56 -46.00
N LEU A 14 -37.06 18.79 -45.84
CA LEU A 14 -36.86 19.71 -46.95
C LEU A 14 -35.50 19.47 -47.63
N SER A 15 -35.44 19.57 -48.97
CA SER A 15 -34.21 19.53 -49.73
C SER A 15 -33.43 20.85 -49.62
N GLU A 16 -34.17 21.96 -49.50
CA GLU A 16 -33.62 23.31 -49.28
C GLU A 16 -34.48 24.04 -48.24
N TYR A 17 -33.81 24.85 -47.43
CA TYR A 17 -34.44 25.65 -46.39
C TYR A 17 -34.20 27.13 -46.59
N SER A 18 -35.28 27.88 -46.81
CA SER A 18 -35.27 29.34 -47.00
C SER A 18 -35.78 30.13 -45.79
N GLY A 19 -36.05 29.48 -44.69
CA GLY A 19 -36.50 30.11 -43.44
C GLY A 19 -35.36 30.72 -42.61
N PRO A 20 -35.66 31.18 -41.40
CA PRO A 20 -34.63 31.78 -40.50
C PRO A 20 -33.46 30.85 -40.25
N ALA A 21 -32.23 31.35 -40.44
CA ALA A 21 -31.00 30.55 -40.23
C ALA A 21 -30.80 30.05 -38.80
N GLU A 22 -31.49 30.66 -37.82
CA GLU A 22 -31.46 30.27 -36.42
C GLU A 22 -32.86 30.34 -35.80
N LEU A 23 -33.23 29.26 -35.09
CA LEU A 23 -34.42 29.23 -34.22
C LEU A 23 -33.96 29.29 -32.78
N ASN A 24 -34.60 30.13 -31.96
CA ASN A 24 -34.24 30.34 -30.57
C ASN A 24 -35.16 29.53 -29.64
N ASP A 25 -34.58 28.76 -28.73
CA ASP A 25 -35.33 27.96 -27.75
C ASP A 25 -35.37 28.60 -26.34
N GLY A 26 -34.66 29.71 -26.17
CA GLY A 26 -34.55 30.41 -24.88
C GLY A 26 -33.16 30.28 -24.27
N GLU A 27 -32.82 31.19 -23.33
CA GLU A 27 -31.58 31.20 -22.53
C GLU A 27 -30.27 30.95 -23.32
N GLY A 28 -30.26 31.33 -24.63
CA GLY A 28 -29.11 31.16 -25.49
C GLY A 28 -29.03 29.81 -26.23
N LEU A 29 -29.96 28.89 -26.02
CA LEU A 29 -30.06 27.68 -26.84
C LEU A 29 -30.66 28.02 -28.22
N VAL A 30 -29.95 27.67 -29.25
CA VAL A 30 -30.40 27.92 -30.64
C VAL A 30 -30.23 26.66 -31.50
N ALA A 31 -31.17 26.47 -32.42
CA ALA A 31 -31.03 25.54 -33.54
C ALA A 31 -30.59 26.31 -34.80
N LYS A 32 -29.33 26.14 -35.17
CA LYS A 32 -28.79 26.70 -36.43
C LYS A 32 -29.15 25.78 -37.59
N ILE A 33 -29.75 26.35 -38.65
CA ILE A 33 -30.22 25.60 -39.80
C ILE A 33 -29.42 26.04 -41.01
N SER A 34 -28.88 25.11 -41.77
CA SER A 34 -28.17 25.37 -42.99
C SER A 34 -29.17 25.46 -44.19
N PRO A 35 -28.79 26.04 -45.34
CA PRO A 35 -29.62 26.04 -46.56
C PRO A 35 -30.03 24.61 -47.00
N LYS A 36 -29.20 23.60 -46.70
CA LYS A 36 -29.49 22.17 -46.94
C LYS A 36 -30.30 21.51 -45.82
N ALA A 37 -31.08 22.30 -45.05
CA ALA A 37 -31.93 21.84 -43.94
C ALA A 37 -31.22 21.04 -42.84
N ASN A 38 -29.89 21.09 -42.72
CA ASN A 38 -29.16 20.46 -41.60
C ASN A 38 -29.28 21.33 -40.34
N ILE A 39 -29.68 20.72 -39.24
CA ILE A 39 -29.91 21.41 -37.99
C ILE A 39 -28.78 21.08 -37.01
N THR A 40 -28.22 22.12 -36.35
CA THR A 40 -27.20 21.98 -35.33
C THR A 40 -27.60 22.80 -34.11
N PHE A 41 -27.71 22.15 -32.95
CA PHE A 41 -27.94 22.82 -31.66
C PHE A 41 -26.65 23.50 -31.21
N GLN A 42 -26.76 24.74 -30.72
CA GLN A 42 -25.68 25.55 -30.21
C GLN A 42 -26.15 26.32 -28.97
N TYR A 43 -25.26 26.53 -27.99
CA TYR A 43 -25.43 27.45 -26.89
C TYR A 43 -24.65 28.73 -27.12
N ARG A 44 -25.32 29.87 -27.07
CA ARG A 44 -24.71 31.20 -27.14
C ARG A 44 -24.66 31.80 -25.75
N CYS A 45 -23.44 32.07 -25.27
CA CYS A 45 -23.25 32.68 -23.95
C CYS A 45 -22.10 33.68 -23.99
N ARG A 46 -22.05 34.52 -22.95
CA ARG A 46 -20.88 35.33 -22.62
C ARG A 46 -20.21 34.70 -21.42
N PHE A 47 -18.92 34.35 -21.58
CA PHE A 47 -18.12 33.77 -20.51
C PHE A 47 -16.72 34.41 -20.53
N ASN A 48 -16.21 34.78 -19.33
CA ASN A 48 -14.94 35.50 -19.17
C ASN A 48 -14.78 36.69 -20.13
N GLY A 49 -15.84 37.51 -20.23
CA GLY A 49 -15.86 38.73 -21.08
C GLY A 49 -15.98 38.49 -22.60
N LYS A 50 -15.92 37.22 -23.06
CA LYS A 50 -15.99 36.85 -24.51
C LYS A 50 -17.32 36.21 -24.86
N ASN A 51 -17.84 36.50 -26.06
CA ASN A 51 -18.99 35.81 -26.60
C ASN A 51 -18.56 34.46 -27.15
N LYS A 52 -19.20 33.37 -26.67
CA LYS A 52 -18.95 32.00 -27.11
C LYS A 52 -20.18 31.42 -27.81
N ARG A 53 -19.92 30.54 -28.79
CA ARG A 53 -20.92 29.67 -29.42
C ARG A 53 -20.45 28.22 -29.30
N ILE A 54 -21.08 27.47 -28.37
CA ILE A 54 -20.72 26.09 -28.06
C ILE A 54 -21.66 25.17 -28.83
N ARG A 55 -21.10 24.27 -29.64
CA ARG A 55 -21.86 23.31 -30.42
C ARG A 55 -22.28 22.14 -29.49
N ILE A 56 -23.61 21.86 -29.46
CA ILE A 56 -24.19 20.77 -28.65
C ILE A 56 -24.28 19.46 -29.45
N GLY A 57 -24.78 19.55 -30.70
CA GLY A 57 -24.92 18.37 -31.54
C GLY A 57 -25.78 18.61 -32.76
N LYS A 58 -25.85 17.60 -33.64
CA LYS A 58 -26.69 17.64 -34.84
C LYS A 58 -27.99 16.85 -34.63
N TYR A 59 -29.12 17.46 -35.03
CA TYR A 59 -30.38 16.75 -35.10
C TYR A 59 -30.41 15.87 -36.39
N PRO A 60 -30.97 14.67 -36.39
CA PRO A 60 -31.71 14.01 -35.28
C PRO A 60 -30.81 13.19 -34.33
N ILE A 61 -29.51 13.07 -34.53
CA ILE A 61 -28.59 12.30 -33.65
C ILE A 61 -28.70 12.84 -32.23
N THR A 62 -28.63 14.14 -32.05
CA THR A 62 -28.94 14.81 -30.79
C THR A 62 -30.41 15.26 -30.85
N THR A 63 -31.27 14.61 -30.05
CA THR A 63 -32.69 14.99 -29.98
C THR A 63 -32.85 16.34 -29.27
N LEU A 64 -33.98 17.05 -29.51
CA LEU A 64 -34.28 18.30 -28.81
C LEU A 64 -34.26 18.13 -27.28
N LYS A 65 -34.76 17.00 -26.80
CA LYS A 65 -34.73 16.66 -25.36
C LYS A 65 -33.31 16.60 -24.83
N ASN A 66 -32.43 15.87 -25.51
CA ASN A 66 -31.04 15.76 -25.12
C ASN A 66 -30.30 17.10 -25.22
N ALA A 67 -30.57 17.91 -26.29
CA ALA A 67 -29.99 19.23 -26.41
C ALA A 67 -30.37 20.15 -25.24
N ARG A 68 -31.62 20.11 -24.77
CA ARG A 68 -32.09 20.86 -23.59
C ARG A 68 -31.44 20.37 -22.29
N GLN A 69 -31.22 19.05 -22.14
CA GLN A 69 -30.53 18.51 -20.96
C GLN A 69 -29.07 18.99 -20.88
N ILE A 70 -28.35 18.89 -21.99
CA ILE A 70 -26.98 19.39 -22.07
C ILE A 70 -26.92 20.90 -21.83
N HIS A 71 -27.84 21.66 -22.45
CA HIS A 71 -27.95 23.10 -22.24
C HIS A 71 -28.22 23.49 -20.79
N LYS A 72 -29.10 22.76 -20.09
CA LYS A 72 -29.35 22.98 -18.67
C LYS A 72 -28.06 22.81 -17.86
N ARG A 73 -27.27 21.76 -18.15
CA ARG A 73 -25.99 21.55 -17.49
C ARG A 73 -24.97 22.68 -17.80
N MET A 74 -24.99 23.21 -19.03
CA MET A 74 -24.17 24.36 -19.42
C MET A 74 -24.53 25.64 -18.65
N LEU A 75 -25.82 25.86 -18.39
CA LEU A 75 -26.28 26.98 -17.58
C LEU A 75 -25.82 26.84 -16.13
N GLU A 76 -25.98 25.67 -15.52
CA GLU A 76 -25.51 25.39 -14.17
C GLU A 76 -24.01 25.64 -14.04
N LEU A 77 -23.19 25.14 -14.97
CA LEU A 77 -21.76 25.38 -14.98
C LEU A 77 -21.39 26.87 -15.09
N LYS A 78 -22.12 27.61 -15.95
CA LYS A 78 -21.90 29.04 -16.09
C LYS A 78 -22.24 29.83 -14.82
N GLU A 79 -23.33 29.48 -14.14
CA GLU A 79 -23.71 30.10 -12.84
C GLU A 79 -22.68 29.80 -11.75
N GLU A 80 -22.06 28.61 -11.77
CA GLU A 80 -20.93 28.24 -10.93
C GLU A 80 -19.62 28.96 -11.30
N GLY A 81 -19.61 29.82 -12.34
CA GLY A 81 -18.41 30.49 -12.85
C GLY A 81 -17.47 29.57 -13.67
N ARG A 82 -17.93 28.40 -14.05
CA ARG A 82 -17.18 27.37 -14.78
C ARG A 82 -17.42 27.44 -16.30
N ASN A 83 -16.46 26.90 -17.09
CA ASN A 83 -16.59 26.89 -18.54
C ASN A 83 -17.74 25.96 -19.01
N PRO A 84 -18.78 26.48 -19.67
CA PRO A 84 -19.90 25.66 -20.14
C PRO A 84 -19.52 24.57 -21.17
N GLU A 85 -18.36 24.70 -21.86
CA GLU A 85 -17.90 23.70 -22.82
C GLU A 85 -17.67 22.31 -22.21
N ILE A 86 -17.37 22.24 -20.92
CA ILE A 86 -17.14 21.01 -20.15
C ILE A 86 -18.34 20.07 -20.20
N ALA A 87 -19.57 20.61 -20.30
CA ALA A 87 -20.76 19.78 -20.47
C ALA A 87 -20.74 18.91 -21.74
N MET A 88 -19.86 19.25 -22.72
CA MET A 88 -19.72 18.52 -23.98
C MET A 88 -18.56 17.53 -23.98
N THR A 89 -17.47 17.84 -23.27
CA THR A 89 -16.24 17.02 -23.26
C THR A 89 -16.27 15.92 -22.20
N GLY A 90 -17.15 16.04 -21.21
CA GLY A 90 -17.12 15.18 -20.02
C GLY A 90 -15.91 15.44 -19.12
N GLU A 91 -15.02 16.36 -19.52
CA GLU A 91 -13.92 16.81 -18.67
C GLU A 91 -14.46 17.70 -17.57
N THR A 92 -14.09 17.42 -16.35
CA THR A 92 -14.41 18.27 -15.20
C THR A 92 -13.31 19.33 -15.05
N ASP A 93 -13.68 20.60 -14.77
CA ASP A 93 -12.71 21.68 -14.43
C ASP A 93 -12.07 21.45 -13.04
N PHE A 94 -12.37 20.35 -12.43
CA PHE A 94 -11.88 19.97 -11.11
C PHE A 94 -11.31 18.55 -11.15
N LEU A 95 -10.42 18.29 -10.23
CA LEU A 95 -9.92 16.94 -10.02
C LEU A 95 -10.79 16.20 -9.01
N THR A 96 -11.18 15.00 -9.39
CA THR A 96 -11.82 14.06 -8.45
C THR A 96 -10.76 13.39 -7.57
N LEU A 97 -11.21 12.76 -6.49
CA LEU A 97 -10.31 11.91 -5.69
C LEU A 97 -9.66 10.81 -6.53
N LYS A 98 -10.39 10.27 -7.49
CA LYS A 98 -9.88 9.26 -8.42
C LYS A 98 -8.72 9.80 -9.27
N ASP A 99 -8.86 11.00 -9.83
CA ASP A 99 -7.80 11.63 -10.64
C ASP A 99 -6.54 11.88 -9.82
N CYS A 100 -6.70 12.34 -8.57
CA CYS A 100 -5.59 12.49 -7.63
C CYS A 100 -4.88 11.16 -7.31
N LEU A 101 -5.65 10.09 -7.11
CA LEU A 101 -5.10 8.75 -6.87
C LEU A 101 -4.36 8.24 -8.09
N ASP A 102 -4.95 8.30 -9.28
CA ASP A 102 -4.35 7.82 -10.52
C ASP A 102 -3.03 8.55 -10.79
N TYR A 103 -3.00 9.86 -10.65
CA TYR A 103 -1.78 10.66 -10.79
C TYR A 103 -0.71 10.29 -9.74
N TRP A 104 -1.13 10.11 -8.47
CA TRP A 104 -0.21 9.72 -7.40
C TRP A 104 0.37 8.32 -7.60
N PHE A 105 -0.45 7.38 -8.08
CA PHE A 105 0.01 6.04 -8.42
C PHE A 105 1.02 6.05 -9.56
N GLU A 106 0.76 6.80 -10.62
CA GLU A 106 1.63 6.90 -11.79
C GLU A 106 2.98 7.55 -11.45
N HIS A 107 2.97 8.68 -10.74
CA HIS A 107 4.17 9.52 -10.59
C HIS A 107 4.92 9.32 -9.27
N LYS A 108 4.32 8.69 -8.26
CA LYS A 108 4.95 8.52 -6.95
C LYS A 108 4.96 7.08 -6.47
N VAL A 109 3.83 6.39 -6.49
CA VAL A 109 3.76 5.02 -5.96
C VAL A 109 4.52 4.05 -6.85
N SER A 110 4.51 4.23 -8.17
CA SER A 110 5.26 3.43 -9.15
C SER A 110 6.77 3.36 -8.88
N THR A 111 7.34 4.38 -8.24
CA THR A 111 8.77 4.44 -7.88
C THR A 111 9.10 3.73 -6.56
N GLN A 112 8.11 3.22 -5.84
CA GLN A 112 8.29 2.52 -4.56
C GLN A 112 8.59 1.03 -4.77
N LYS A 113 9.10 0.36 -3.74
CA LYS A 113 9.27 -1.11 -3.74
C LYS A 113 7.93 -1.80 -3.99
N GLU A 114 7.91 -2.90 -4.74
CA GLU A 114 6.69 -3.64 -5.13
C GLU A 114 5.74 -3.94 -3.96
N GLY A 115 6.27 -4.34 -2.80
CA GLY A 115 5.47 -4.59 -1.60
C GLY A 115 4.73 -3.34 -1.10
N THR A 116 5.33 -2.16 -1.24
CA THR A 116 4.69 -0.88 -0.89
C THR A 116 3.62 -0.53 -1.92
N GLN A 117 3.91 -0.71 -3.21
CA GLN A 117 2.93 -0.50 -4.28
C GLN A 117 1.69 -1.39 -4.07
N ALA A 118 1.90 -2.68 -3.82
CA ALA A 118 0.82 -3.64 -3.58
C ALA A 118 -0.05 -3.24 -2.37
N LEU A 119 0.58 -2.79 -1.27
CA LEU A 119 -0.12 -2.31 -0.09
C LEU A 119 -0.97 -1.06 -0.40
N TYR A 120 -0.42 -0.08 -1.11
CA TYR A 120 -1.14 1.14 -1.47
C TYR A 120 -2.30 0.84 -2.43
N ARG A 121 -2.08 -0.01 -3.45
CA ARG A 121 -3.13 -0.46 -4.38
C ARG A 121 -4.26 -1.18 -3.64
N SER A 122 -3.93 -2.07 -2.70
CA SER A 122 -4.93 -2.78 -1.90
C SER A 122 -5.81 -1.81 -1.10
N VAL A 123 -5.22 -0.81 -0.45
CA VAL A 123 -5.98 0.19 0.32
C VAL A 123 -6.82 1.09 -0.61
N ALA A 124 -6.26 1.53 -1.74
CA ALA A 124 -6.97 2.37 -2.69
C ALA A 124 -8.18 1.65 -3.29
N ASN A 125 -8.01 0.40 -3.73
CA ASN A 125 -9.08 -0.40 -4.30
C ASN A 125 -10.20 -0.71 -3.29
N ASN A 126 -9.83 -0.98 -2.03
CA ASN A 126 -10.82 -1.36 -1.02
C ASN A 126 -11.58 -0.15 -0.45
N TYR A 127 -10.95 1.03 -0.43
CA TYR A 127 -11.50 2.17 0.31
C TYR A 127 -11.60 3.46 -0.50
N PHE A 128 -10.65 3.77 -1.42
CA PHE A 128 -10.52 5.13 -1.95
C PHE A 128 -11.26 5.36 -3.25
N TYR A 129 -11.15 4.45 -4.23
CA TYR A 129 -11.67 4.68 -5.58
C TYR A 129 -13.19 4.91 -5.67
N ASN A 130 -13.94 4.41 -4.68
CA ASN A 130 -15.41 4.58 -4.64
C ASN A 130 -15.85 5.52 -3.51
N ALA A 131 -14.94 6.27 -2.88
CA ALA A 131 -15.29 7.06 -1.69
C ALA A 131 -16.13 8.29 -2.01
N PHE A 132 -15.76 9.04 -3.03
CA PHE A 132 -16.40 10.31 -3.41
C PHE A 132 -16.44 10.40 -4.94
N PRO A 133 -17.34 9.66 -5.60
CA PRO A 133 -17.43 9.68 -7.07
C PRO A 133 -17.89 11.05 -7.55
N ASP A 134 -17.24 11.54 -8.62
CA ASP A 134 -17.61 12.75 -9.36
C ASP A 134 -17.71 14.05 -8.52
N VAL A 135 -17.02 14.09 -7.38
CA VAL A 135 -16.93 15.27 -6.50
C VAL A 135 -15.57 15.91 -6.63
N ASP A 136 -15.56 17.25 -6.68
CA ASP A 136 -14.34 18.05 -6.59
C ASP A 136 -13.64 17.77 -5.24
N VAL A 137 -12.41 17.26 -5.31
CA VAL A 137 -11.66 16.85 -4.12
C VAL A 137 -11.43 18.01 -3.14
N GLU A 138 -11.34 19.25 -3.62
CA GLU A 138 -11.14 20.43 -2.79
C GLU A 138 -12.43 20.85 -2.05
N LYS A 139 -13.59 20.47 -2.59
CA LYS A 139 -14.91 20.79 -2.01
C LYS A 139 -15.41 19.76 -1.00
N ILE A 140 -14.80 18.58 -0.92
CA ILE A 140 -15.16 17.57 0.09
C ILE A 140 -14.92 18.15 1.48
N SER A 141 -15.97 18.35 2.25
CA SER A 141 -15.88 18.97 3.58
C SER A 141 -15.14 18.06 4.59
N ALA A 142 -14.54 18.69 5.62
CA ALA A 142 -13.91 17.93 6.70
C ALA A 142 -14.88 16.96 7.39
N ARG A 143 -16.18 17.33 7.46
CA ARG A 143 -17.26 16.48 8.03
C ARG A 143 -17.50 15.22 7.20
N GLU A 144 -17.48 15.34 5.88
CA GLU A 144 -17.67 14.18 4.97
C GLU A 144 -16.46 13.25 5.06
N TRP A 145 -15.24 13.78 5.08
CA TRP A 145 -14.03 13.00 5.31
C TRP A 145 -14.09 12.24 6.64
N MET A 146 -14.44 12.91 7.75
CA MET A 146 -14.55 12.26 9.05
C MET A 146 -15.58 11.15 9.06
N ARG A 147 -16.78 11.40 8.53
CA ARG A 147 -17.82 10.38 8.44
C ARG A 147 -17.36 9.14 7.68
N TRP A 148 -16.66 9.35 6.59
CA TRP A 148 -16.13 8.26 5.79
C TRP A 148 -15.05 7.45 6.54
N PHE A 149 -14.15 8.10 7.28
CA PHE A 149 -13.19 7.40 8.13
C PHE A 149 -13.86 6.68 9.30
N ASP A 150 -14.90 7.25 9.89
CA ASP A 150 -15.68 6.61 10.96
C ASP A 150 -16.32 5.31 10.46
N ASP A 151 -16.81 5.27 9.24
CA ASP A 151 -17.37 4.05 8.66
C ASP A 151 -16.30 2.96 8.42
N ILE A 152 -15.06 3.32 8.10
CA ILE A 152 -13.95 2.38 8.06
C ILE A 152 -13.59 1.94 9.49
N ALA A 153 -13.54 2.88 10.43
CA ALA A 153 -13.14 2.63 11.82
C ALA A 153 -14.11 1.69 12.56
N LYS A 154 -15.41 1.76 12.28
CA LYS A 154 -16.41 0.82 12.80
C LYS A 154 -16.05 -0.64 12.51
N LYS A 155 -15.42 -0.91 11.36
CA LYS A 155 -14.99 -2.26 10.98
C LYS A 155 -13.60 -2.57 11.50
N ASN A 156 -12.67 -1.64 11.39
CA ASN A 156 -11.29 -1.79 11.83
C ASN A 156 -10.64 -0.44 12.09
N PRO A 157 -10.53 0.00 13.37
CA PRO A 157 -9.97 1.30 13.73
C PRO A 157 -8.53 1.51 13.25
N LYS A 158 -7.68 0.46 13.30
CA LYS A 158 -6.28 0.54 12.85
C LYS A 158 -6.17 0.69 11.33
N THR A 159 -7.12 0.11 10.60
CA THR A 159 -7.19 0.27 9.14
C THR A 159 -7.58 1.69 8.77
N ALA A 160 -8.53 2.32 9.48
CA ALA A 160 -8.91 3.71 9.26
C ALA A 160 -7.74 4.66 9.44
N ASN A 161 -6.97 4.52 10.52
CA ASN A 161 -5.76 5.34 10.77
C ASN A 161 -4.69 5.13 9.67
N SER A 162 -4.47 3.88 9.25
CA SER A 162 -3.55 3.56 8.16
C SER A 162 -4.02 4.10 6.81
N ALA A 163 -5.31 4.06 6.51
CA ALA A 163 -5.91 4.66 5.32
C ALA A 163 -5.75 6.18 5.33
N PHE A 164 -6.00 6.82 6.47
CA PHE A 164 -5.80 8.26 6.64
C PHE A 164 -4.37 8.69 6.28
N SER A 165 -3.35 7.97 6.78
CA SER A 165 -1.95 8.28 6.46
C SER A 165 -1.66 8.20 4.96
N LYS A 166 -2.25 7.23 4.26
CA LYS A 166 -2.05 7.05 2.81
C LYS A 166 -2.80 8.12 2.00
N MET A 167 -4.02 8.47 2.43
CA MET A 167 -4.78 9.56 1.81
C MET A 167 -4.04 10.88 1.96
N ARG A 168 -3.51 11.18 3.16
CA ARG A 168 -2.67 12.36 3.39
C ARG A 168 -1.47 12.39 2.45
N ALA A 169 -0.80 11.26 2.25
CA ALA A 169 0.35 11.18 1.34
C ALA A 169 -0.05 11.47 -0.11
N CYS A 170 -1.19 10.98 -0.57
CA CYS A 170 -1.74 11.25 -1.90
C CYS A 170 -2.05 12.74 -2.08
N LEU A 171 -2.88 13.32 -1.20
CA LEU A 171 -3.32 14.71 -1.31
C LEU A 171 -2.16 15.70 -1.17
N ASN A 172 -1.22 15.44 -0.25
CA ASN A 172 -0.01 16.26 -0.12
C ASN A 172 0.87 16.19 -1.37
N PHE A 173 0.96 15.03 -2.03
CA PHE A 173 1.69 14.89 -3.28
C PHE A 173 1.02 15.71 -4.40
N CYS A 174 -0.29 15.59 -4.57
CA CYS A 174 -1.04 16.37 -5.56
C CYS A 174 -0.90 17.89 -5.31
N LYS A 175 -0.97 18.32 -4.05
CA LYS A 175 -0.73 19.71 -3.65
C LYS A 175 0.69 20.17 -3.98
N SER A 176 1.71 19.35 -3.72
CA SER A 176 3.10 19.66 -4.05
C SER A 176 3.38 19.76 -5.54
N LYS A 177 2.50 19.23 -6.37
CA LYS A 177 2.51 19.31 -7.84
C LYS A 177 1.59 20.39 -8.40
N PHE A 178 1.00 21.21 -7.54
CA PHE A 178 0.08 22.28 -7.91
C PHE A 178 -1.15 21.79 -8.71
N LEU A 179 -1.57 20.54 -8.49
CA LEU A 179 -2.78 19.99 -9.08
C LEU A 179 -4.03 20.40 -8.31
N ILE A 180 -3.87 20.64 -7.02
CA ILE A 180 -4.88 21.13 -6.10
C ILE A 180 -4.26 22.22 -5.24
N ASP A 181 -5.05 23.20 -4.84
CA ASP A 181 -4.58 24.27 -3.95
C ASP A 181 -4.61 23.84 -2.48
N GLY A 182 -5.59 23.02 -2.10
CA GLY A 182 -5.74 22.45 -0.77
C GLY A 182 -7.08 21.76 -0.58
N THR A 183 -7.21 21.03 0.51
CA THR A 183 -8.45 20.32 0.83
C THR A 183 -8.83 20.53 2.29
N HIS A 184 -10.11 20.39 2.60
CA HIS A 184 -10.57 20.38 3.99
C HIS A 184 -10.06 19.16 4.80
N PHE A 185 -9.49 18.16 4.14
CA PHE A 185 -8.79 17.04 4.76
C PHE A 185 -7.63 17.50 5.67
N GLU A 186 -6.95 18.58 5.31
CA GLU A 186 -5.83 19.13 6.08
C GLU A 186 -6.23 19.56 7.51
N LYS A 187 -7.50 19.83 7.74
CA LYS A 187 -8.05 20.20 9.06
C LYS A 187 -8.17 19.01 10.02
N ILE A 188 -8.05 17.77 9.51
CA ILE A 188 -8.23 16.54 10.29
C ILE A 188 -6.88 16.08 10.82
N ARG A 189 -6.80 15.79 12.11
CA ARG A 189 -5.60 15.23 12.73
C ARG A 189 -5.68 13.71 12.71
N GLN A 190 -4.54 13.05 12.48
CA GLN A 190 -4.48 11.60 12.42
C GLN A 190 -4.92 10.91 13.72
N GLN A 191 -4.66 11.55 14.87
CA GLN A 191 -5.07 11.03 16.18
C GLN A 191 -6.58 10.99 16.37
N ASP A 192 -7.34 11.76 15.57
CA ASP A 192 -8.79 11.81 15.63
C ASP A 192 -9.44 10.73 14.73
N VAL A 193 -8.62 9.93 14.01
CA VAL A 193 -9.08 8.91 13.07
C VAL A 193 -8.68 7.52 13.52
N GLY A 194 -9.66 6.75 13.98
CA GLY A 194 -9.46 5.35 14.38
C GLY A 194 -8.41 5.22 15.51
N GLU A 195 -7.67 4.12 15.47
CA GLU A 195 -6.59 3.84 16.43
C GLU A 195 -5.23 3.87 15.75
N SER A 196 -4.28 4.58 16.36
CA SER A 196 -2.88 4.50 15.93
C SER A 196 -2.34 3.08 16.13
N PRO A 197 -1.55 2.55 15.18
CA PRO A 197 -0.90 1.27 15.39
C PRO A 197 -0.01 1.34 16.63
N SER A 198 -0.29 0.52 17.63
CA SER A 198 0.63 0.35 18.76
C SER A 198 1.90 -0.35 18.28
N ALA A 199 3.06 0.13 18.71
CA ALA A 199 4.28 -0.66 18.60
C ALA A 199 4.07 -1.95 19.41
N GLY A 200 4.39 -3.11 18.79
CA GLY A 200 4.36 -4.35 19.55
C GLY A 200 5.43 -4.28 20.65
N ASP A 201 5.13 -4.81 21.80
CA ASP A 201 5.98 -4.85 22.99
C ASP A 201 6.32 -6.27 23.44
N ARG A 202 5.77 -7.27 22.74
CA ARG A 202 5.92 -8.69 23.09
C ARG A 202 7.37 -9.15 22.95
N VAL A 203 7.93 -9.62 24.06
CA VAL A 203 9.21 -10.34 24.18
C VAL A 203 8.88 -11.76 24.64
N LEU A 204 9.30 -12.78 23.91
CA LEU A 204 9.19 -14.17 24.36
C LEU A 204 10.39 -14.48 25.25
N SER A 205 10.11 -15.08 26.41
CA SER A 205 11.15 -15.61 27.31
C SER A 205 11.83 -16.83 26.69
N LEU A 206 13.00 -17.21 27.20
CA LEU A 206 13.70 -18.43 26.76
C LEU A 206 12.83 -19.70 26.87
N PRO A 207 12.05 -19.93 27.94
CA PRO A 207 11.11 -21.06 27.99
C PRO A 207 10.04 -21.00 26.89
N GLU A 208 9.50 -19.82 26.59
CA GLU A 208 8.52 -19.66 25.51
C GLU A 208 9.13 -19.90 24.14
N LEU A 209 10.36 -19.39 23.90
CA LEU A 209 11.10 -19.66 22.66
C LEU A 209 11.40 -21.16 22.49
N ALA A 210 11.77 -21.86 23.60
CA ALA A 210 12.01 -23.30 23.60
C ALA A 210 10.74 -24.08 23.21
N LYS A 211 9.58 -23.72 23.76
CA LYS A 211 8.29 -24.35 23.41
C LYS A 211 7.95 -24.12 21.94
N VAL A 212 8.17 -22.89 21.43
CA VAL A 212 7.95 -22.59 20.01
C VAL A 212 8.93 -23.38 19.14
N TRP A 213 10.20 -23.48 19.51
CA TRP A 213 11.21 -24.28 18.81
C TRP A 213 10.76 -25.74 18.67
N ILE A 214 10.43 -26.40 19.79
CA ILE A 214 9.98 -27.79 19.83
C ILE A 214 8.72 -27.99 18.97
N ALA A 215 7.78 -27.07 19.04
CA ALA A 215 6.56 -27.14 18.25
C ALA A 215 6.83 -27.01 16.73
N ILE A 216 7.77 -26.15 16.32
CA ILE A 216 8.19 -26.05 14.92
C ILE A 216 8.83 -27.36 14.47
N GLU A 217 9.75 -27.93 15.24
CA GLU A 217 10.43 -29.18 14.89
C GLU A 217 9.47 -30.36 14.77
N ARG A 218 8.49 -30.47 15.67
CA ARG A 218 7.48 -31.54 15.64
C ARG A 218 6.39 -31.33 14.60
N SER A 219 6.27 -30.13 14.03
CA SER A 219 5.22 -29.85 13.06
C SER A 219 5.39 -30.67 11.76
N LYS A 220 4.29 -30.89 11.06
CA LYS A 220 4.29 -31.57 9.75
C LYS A 220 4.68 -30.64 8.57
N ALA A 221 5.18 -29.44 8.84
CA ALA A 221 5.60 -28.52 7.79
C ALA A 221 6.86 -28.99 7.06
N GLY A 222 7.01 -28.60 5.79
CA GLY A 222 8.19 -28.94 5.00
C GLY A 222 9.47 -28.30 5.56
N THR A 223 10.61 -28.89 5.23
CA THR A 223 11.96 -28.51 5.68
C THR A 223 12.25 -27.02 5.48
N SER A 224 11.92 -26.47 4.30
CA SER A 224 12.05 -25.04 4.00
C SER A 224 11.33 -24.15 5.01
N THR A 225 10.04 -24.44 5.26
CA THR A 225 9.21 -23.64 6.19
C THR A 225 9.69 -23.71 7.63
N LYS A 226 10.04 -24.91 8.12
CA LYS A 226 10.56 -25.08 9.49
C LYS A 226 11.85 -24.30 9.67
N ASN A 227 12.83 -24.53 8.81
CA ASN A 227 14.15 -23.91 8.94
C ASN A 227 14.10 -22.39 8.75
N LEU A 228 13.20 -21.86 7.89
CA LEU A 228 13.00 -20.42 7.78
C LEU A 228 12.69 -19.78 9.16
N HIS A 229 11.80 -20.38 9.93
CA HIS A 229 11.40 -19.82 11.22
C HIS A 229 12.41 -20.11 12.33
N LEU A 230 13.03 -21.30 12.35
CA LEU A 230 14.05 -21.66 13.33
C LEU A 230 15.30 -20.78 13.17
N ILE A 231 15.77 -20.59 11.95
CA ILE A 231 16.92 -19.72 11.66
C ILE A 231 16.57 -18.25 11.92
N THR A 232 15.33 -17.82 11.60
CA THR A 232 14.86 -16.47 11.94
C THR A 232 14.85 -16.25 13.46
N MET A 233 14.52 -17.26 14.26
CA MET A 233 14.58 -17.20 15.74
C MET A 233 16.02 -17.02 16.22
N LEU A 234 16.97 -17.76 15.65
CA LEU A 234 18.39 -17.74 16.04
C LEU A 234 19.12 -16.46 15.59
N TRP A 235 18.73 -15.84 14.46
CA TRP A 235 19.37 -14.62 13.97
C TRP A 235 18.63 -13.32 14.30
N GLY A 236 17.35 -13.39 14.61
CA GLY A 236 16.52 -12.20 14.80
C GLY A 236 16.42 -11.32 13.56
N ASN A 237 16.70 -11.84 12.36
CA ASN A 237 16.60 -11.15 11.09
C ASN A 237 15.15 -10.84 10.73
N ARG A 238 14.94 -9.94 9.75
CA ARG A 238 13.58 -9.78 9.19
C ARG A 238 13.24 -11.00 8.34
N LEU A 239 12.05 -11.53 8.52
CA LEU A 239 11.60 -12.72 7.79
C LEU A 239 11.75 -12.58 6.26
N SER A 240 11.55 -11.38 5.71
CA SER A 240 11.73 -11.13 4.28
C SER A 240 13.18 -11.20 3.82
N GLU A 241 14.15 -10.86 4.65
CA GLU A 241 15.58 -10.94 4.33
C GLU A 241 15.98 -12.41 4.11
N LEU A 242 15.63 -13.28 5.05
CA LEU A 242 15.99 -14.70 5.00
C LEU A 242 15.15 -15.47 3.96
N ARG A 243 13.85 -15.19 3.88
CA ARG A 243 12.93 -15.84 2.93
C ARG A 243 13.38 -15.70 1.47
N LEU A 244 13.96 -14.55 1.14
CA LEU A 244 14.46 -14.23 -0.20
C LEU A 244 15.94 -14.56 -0.39
N ALA A 245 16.60 -15.12 0.63
CA ALA A 245 18.01 -15.42 0.57
C ALA A 245 18.28 -16.55 -0.44
N LYS A 246 19.26 -16.31 -1.28
CA LYS A 246 19.81 -17.27 -2.23
C LYS A 246 21.10 -17.86 -1.69
N ARG A 247 21.51 -19.01 -2.23
CA ARG A 247 22.76 -19.69 -1.89
C ARG A 247 23.96 -18.76 -1.98
N GLU A 248 24.04 -17.94 -3.02
CA GLU A 248 25.14 -17.00 -3.29
C GLU A 248 25.32 -15.91 -2.22
N HIS A 249 24.31 -15.68 -1.38
CA HIS A 249 24.41 -14.71 -0.29
C HIS A 249 25.18 -15.23 0.94
N PHE A 250 25.53 -16.51 0.97
CA PHE A 250 26.18 -17.16 2.11
C PHE A 250 27.61 -17.57 1.75
N ASP A 251 28.59 -16.93 2.34
CA ASP A 251 29.98 -17.33 2.31
C ASP A 251 30.21 -18.36 3.45
N MET A 252 30.16 -19.64 3.09
CA MET A 252 30.31 -20.75 4.04
C MET A 252 31.75 -20.98 4.47
N VAL A 253 32.75 -20.39 3.75
CA VAL A 253 34.17 -20.47 4.08
C VAL A 253 34.50 -19.47 5.19
N ASN A 254 34.04 -18.24 5.03
CA ASN A 254 34.27 -17.16 6.00
C ASN A 254 33.16 -17.05 7.05
N ASP A 255 32.15 -17.92 7.02
CA ASP A 255 30.99 -17.91 7.92
C ASP A 255 30.23 -16.56 7.89
N ILE A 256 29.93 -16.01 6.72
CA ILE A 256 29.23 -14.74 6.60
C ILE A 256 27.99 -14.86 5.72
N TRP A 257 26.86 -14.37 6.21
CA TRP A 257 25.66 -14.10 5.42
C TRP A 257 25.60 -12.61 5.07
N THR A 258 25.61 -12.30 3.78
CA THR A 258 25.46 -10.94 3.25
C THR A 258 24.07 -10.77 2.69
N VAL A 259 23.26 -9.88 3.29
CA VAL A 259 21.95 -9.46 2.76
C VAL A 259 22.21 -8.29 1.81
N PRO A 260 21.92 -8.44 0.51
CA PRO A 260 22.15 -7.37 -0.44
C PRO A 260 21.15 -6.21 -0.24
N PRO A 261 21.45 -4.99 -0.71
CA PRO A 261 20.65 -3.79 -0.45
C PRO A 261 19.19 -3.90 -0.88
N GLU A 262 18.93 -4.58 -1.98
CA GLU A 262 17.57 -4.79 -2.53
C GLU A 262 16.68 -5.62 -1.62
N LEU A 263 17.25 -6.53 -0.82
CA LEU A 263 16.53 -7.36 0.15
C LEU A 263 16.41 -6.67 1.52
N SER A 264 17.25 -5.67 1.78
CA SER A 264 17.19 -4.88 3.01
C SER A 264 16.06 -3.87 2.97
N LYS A 265 15.37 -3.67 4.10
CA LYS A 265 14.30 -2.66 4.20
C LYS A 265 14.83 -1.24 3.97
N MET A 266 16.02 -0.94 4.49
CA MET A 266 16.65 0.38 4.43
C MET A 266 17.48 0.60 3.16
N GLY A 267 17.70 -0.43 2.34
CA GLY A 267 18.53 -0.33 1.13
C GLY A 267 20.03 -0.37 1.39
N ASN A 268 20.45 -0.84 2.57
CA ASN A 268 21.85 -1.02 2.95
C ASN A 268 22.24 -2.50 2.91
N THR A 269 23.53 -2.78 2.67
CA THR A 269 24.08 -4.13 2.84
C THR A 269 24.16 -4.48 4.31
N ILE A 270 23.69 -5.69 4.68
CA ILE A 270 23.77 -6.18 6.06
C ILE A 270 24.65 -7.43 6.07
N ARG A 271 25.69 -7.44 6.90
CA ARG A 271 26.56 -8.59 7.09
C ARG A 271 26.30 -9.21 8.46
N ARG A 272 26.10 -10.52 8.49
CA ARG A 272 25.90 -11.29 9.74
C ARG A 272 26.83 -12.49 9.73
N PRO A 273 27.49 -12.80 10.84
CA PRO A 273 28.22 -14.06 10.98
C PRO A 273 27.26 -15.24 11.00
N ILE A 274 27.72 -16.39 10.53
CA ILE A 274 27.01 -17.66 10.61
C ILE A 274 27.50 -18.38 11.87
N PRO A 275 26.68 -18.41 12.95
CA PRO A 275 27.07 -19.05 14.19
C PRO A 275 27.00 -20.59 14.08
N LYS A 276 27.72 -21.29 14.97
CA LYS A 276 27.83 -22.76 14.96
C LYS A 276 26.48 -23.51 14.97
N HIS A 277 25.43 -22.93 15.55
CA HIS A 277 24.10 -23.54 15.61
C HIS A 277 23.33 -23.43 14.29
N ILE A 278 23.64 -22.46 13.45
CA ILE A 278 22.96 -22.21 12.18
C ILE A 278 23.69 -22.91 11.01
N LYS A 279 25.01 -22.98 11.06
CA LYS A 279 25.85 -23.52 9.97
C LYS A 279 25.36 -24.89 9.48
N PRO A 280 25.14 -25.91 10.34
CA PRO A 280 24.67 -27.23 9.88
C PRO A 280 23.26 -27.21 9.29
N MET A 281 22.42 -26.24 9.70
CA MET A 281 21.08 -26.09 9.13
C MET A 281 21.15 -25.55 7.69
N LEU A 282 22.04 -24.58 7.44
CA LEU A 282 22.29 -24.02 6.12
C LEU A 282 22.91 -25.04 5.17
N GLU A 283 23.92 -25.82 5.64
CA GLU A 283 24.55 -26.89 4.86
C GLU A 283 23.52 -27.91 4.41
N ARG A 284 22.65 -28.35 5.29
CA ARG A 284 21.53 -29.25 4.93
C ARG A 284 20.59 -28.65 3.89
N LEU A 285 20.24 -27.37 4.05
CA LEU A 285 19.37 -26.68 3.09
C LEU A 285 20.03 -26.54 1.72
N MET A 286 21.32 -26.23 1.68
CA MET A 286 22.12 -26.11 0.45
C MET A 286 22.29 -27.46 -0.27
N ASN A 287 22.24 -28.58 0.46
CA ASN A 287 22.25 -29.93 -0.15
C ASN A 287 20.89 -30.32 -0.76
N ILE A 288 19.81 -29.63 -0.37
CA ILE A 288 18.44 -29.94 -0.84
C ILE A 288 17.99 -28.92 -1.91
N TYR A 289 18.41 -27.65 -1.81
CA TYR A 289 17.91 -26.57 -2.64
C TYR A 289 19.04 -25.82 -3.33
N ASP A 290 18.88 -25.57 -4.63
CA ASP A 290 19.94 -24.98 -5.46
C ASP A 290 19.96 -23.45 -5.42
N GLU A 291 18.85 -22.79 -5.68
CA GLU A 291 18.79 -21.32 -5.82
C GLU A 291 18.32 -20.64 -4.52
N TYR A 292 17.05 -20.84 -4.17
CA TYR A 292 16.46 -20.31 -2.95
C TYR A 292 16.54 -21.33 -1.84
N LEU A 293 17.12 -20.96 -0.67
CA LEU A 293 17.20 -21.88 0.46
C LEU A 293 15.84 -22.10 1.16
N PHE A 294 14.88 -21.24 0.90
CA PHE A 294 13.54 -21.32 1.49
C PHE A 294 12.46 -21.27 0.40
N PRO A 295 12.42 -22.28 -0.48
CA PRO A 295 11.42 -22.34 -1.54
C PRO A 295 10.02 -22.58 -0.99
N GLY A 296 9.01 -22.17 -1.76
CA GLY A 296 7.61 -22.44 -1.52
C GLY A 296 7.13 -23.76 -2.17
N ALA A 297 5.93 -23.76 -2.68
CA ALA A 297 5.39 -24.90 -3.44
C ALA A 297 6.17 -25.15 -4.75
N SER A 298 6.74 -24.12 -5.36
CA SER A 298 7.69 -24.23 -6.46
C SER A 298 9.10 -24.09 -5.92
N LEU A 299 10.00 -25.00 -6.28
CA LEU A 299 11.41 -24.98 -5.86
C LEU A 299 12.18 -23.77 -6.42
N HIS A 300 11.73 -23.19 -7.52
CA HIS A 300 12.32 -22.02 -8.18
C HIS A 300 11.78 -20.68 -7.67
N LYS A 301 10.90 -20.69 -6.66
CA LYS A 301 10.34 -19.46 -6.08
C LYS A 301 10.38 -19.52 -4.56
N PRO A 302 10.78 -18.42 -3.90
CA PRO A 302 10.80 -18.40 -2.46
C PRO A 302 9.39 -18.52 -1.89
N ILE A 303 9.25 -19.08 -0.69
CA ILE A 303 7.98 -19.15 0.01
C ILE A 303 7.36 -17.74 0.12
N CYS A 304 6.08 -17.60 -0.18
CA CYS A 304 5.43 -16.28 -0.07
C CYS A 304 5.24 -15.90 1.40
N ILE A 305 5.34 -14.60 1.68
CA ILE A 305 5.25 -14.06 3.06
C ILE A 305 3.94 -14.43 3.75
N SER A 306 2.83 -14.50 3.00
CA SER A 306 1.53 -14.89 3.54
C SER A 306 1.49 -16.36 3.96
N ALA A 307 2.16 -17.25 3.24
CA ALA A 307 2.26 -18.67 3.62
C ALA A 307 3.13 -18.85 4.87
N ALA A 308 4.29 -18.19 4.94
CA ALA A 308 5.15 -18.21 6.11
C ALA A 308 4.42 -17.69 7.35
N ASN A 309 3.73 -16.54 7.27
CA ASN A 309 2.96 -15.99 8.37
C ASN A 309 1.74 -16.86 8.75
N ARG A 310 1.11 -17.51 7.77
CA ARG A 310 -0.02 -18.44 8.02
C ARG A 310 0.42 -19.66 8.79
N TYR A 311 1.60 -20.18 8.49
CA TYR A 311 2.18 -21.29 9.24
C TYR A 311 2.36 -20.95 10.71
N ILE A 312 3.02 -19.84 11.04
CA ILE A 312 3.22 -19.39 12.42
C ILE A 312 1.88 -19.10 13.13
N ARG A 313 0.91 -18.51 12.45
CA ARG A 313 -0.41 -18.29 13.03
C ARG A 313 -1.08 -19.60 13.44
N ARG A 314 -1.07 -20.62 12.57
CA ARG A 314 -1.61 -21.95 12.89
C ARG A 314 -0.86 -22.61 14.03
N LEU A 315 0.48 -22.54 14.03
CA LEU A 315 1.31 -23.10 15.09
C LEU A 315 0.98 -22.46 16.45
N ARG A 316 0.87 -21.13 16.48
CA ARG A 316 0.54 -20.36 17.67
C ARG A 316 -0.80 -20.77 18.28
N ASP A 317 -1.80 -21.02 17.41
CA ASP A 317 -3.15 -21.40 17.85
C ASP A 317 -3.17 -22.75 18.61
N HIS A 318 -2.10 -23.56 18.47
CA HIS A 318 -1.90 -24.82 19.20
C HIS A 318 -1.01 -24.68 20.45
N LEU A 319 -0.43 -23.50 20.69
CA LEU A 319 0.43 -23.23 21.83
C LEU A 319 -0.31 -22.35 22.84
N ASN A 320 -0.37 -22.80 24.10
CA ASN A 320 -0.94 -21.99 25.18
C ASN A 320 0.04 -20.89 25.63
N LEU A 321 0.29 -19.93 24.71
CA LEU A 321 1.15 -18.77 24.94
C LEU A 321 0.37 -17.48 24.63
N PRO A 322 0.64 -16.37 25.33
CA PRO A 322 0.14 -15.06 24.95
C PRO A 322 0.46 -14.75 23.49
N HIS A 323 -0.37 -13.93 22.83
CA HIS A 323 -0.23 -13.65 21.42
C HIS A 323 1.18 -13.17 21.03
N TRP A 324 1.78 -13.81 20.03
CA TRP A 324 3.11 -13.50 19.49
C TRP A 324 3.13 -13.63 17.96
N ARG A 325 4.16 -13.07 17.34
CA ARG A 325 4.39 -13.08 15.86
C ARG A 325 5.86 -13.38 15.60
N THR A 326 6.20 -13.80 14.37
CA THR A 326 7.60 -14.01 13.94
C THR A 326 8.52 -12.81 14.24
N HIS A 327 7.98 -11.59 14.14
CA HIS A 327 8.78 -10.37 14.42
C HIS A 327 9.16 -10.23 15.90
N ASP A 328 8.48 -10.93 16.80
CA ASP A 328 8.79 -10.89 18.23
C ASP A 328 10.03 -11.71 18.57
N PHE A 329 10.44 -12.69 17.72
CA PHE A 329 11.75 -13.34 17.84
C PHE A 329 12.89 -12.32 17.82
N ARG A 330 12.75 -11.30 16.98
CA ARG A 330 13.73 -10.22 16.84
C ARG A 330 13.81 -9.35 18.09
N ARG A 331 12.69 -9.11 18.76
CA ARG A 331 12.67 -8.43 20.07
C ARG A 331 13.26 -9.31 21.15
N SER A 332 12.91 -10.60 21.14
CA SER A 332 13.38 -11.56 22.13
C SER A 332 14.90 -11.72 22.08
N ILE A 333 15.50 -11.93 20.90
CA ILE A 333 16.96 -12.02 20.80
C ILE A 333 17.65 -10.73 21.23
N SER A 334 17.10 -9.57 20.86
CA SER A 334 17.65 -8.27 21.26
C SER A 334 17.67 -8.12 22.79
N THR A 335 16.56 -8.44 23.45
CA THR A 335 16.45 -8.37 24.91
C THR A 335 17.37 -9.38 25.58
N THR A 336 17.30 -10.65 25.17
CA THR A 336 18.12 -11.72 25.77
C THR A 336 19.62 -11.48 25.56
N CYS A 337 20.05 -11.04 24.37
CA CYS A 337 21.47 -10.68 24.15
C CYS A 337 21.92 -9.54 25.07
N SER A 338 21.08 -8.54 25.31
CA SER A 338 21.39 -7.46 26.26
C SER A 338 21.50 -7.98 27.68
N GLU A 339 20.62 -8.89 28.11
CA GLU A 339 20.71 -9.60 29.42
C GLU A 339 21.99 -10.45 29.55
N LEU A 340 22.46 -11.02 28.44
CA LEU A 340 23.71 -11.78 28.35
C LEU A 340 24.96 -10.90 28.19
N GLY A 341 24.83 -9.58 28.31
CA GLY A 341 25.92 -8.61 28.31
C GLY A 341 26.38 -8.14 26.93
N THR A 342 25.61 -8.38 25.86
CA THR A 342 25.94 -7.86 24.53
C THR A 342 25.78 -6.34 24.49
N MET A 343 26.76 -5.65 23.93
CA MET A 343 26.75 -4.19 23.83
C MET A 343 25.66 -3.71 22.85
N PRO A 344 24.96 -2.61 23.14
CA PRO A 344 23.82 -2.14 22.33
C PRO A 344 24.15 -1.94 20.84
N HIS A 345 25.32 -1.40 20.49
CA HIS A 345 25.72 -1.19 19.09
C HIS A 345 25.93 -2.50 18.33
N VAL A 346 26.36 -3.56 19.01
CA VAL A 346 26.47 -4.92 18.42
C VAL A 346 25.06 -5.45 18.14
N THR A 347 24.14 -5.33 19.10
CA THR A 347 22.74 -5.72 18.92
C THR A 347 22.07 -4.97 17.75
N GLU A 348 22.29 -3.65 17.62
CA GLU A 348 21.79 -2.88 16.47
C GLU A 348 22.31 -3.44 15.13
N LYS A 349 23.59 -3.80 15.05
CA LYS A 349 24.16 -4.42 13.84
C LYS A 349 23.58 -5.82 13.59
N MET A 350 23.43 -6.67 14.62
CA MET A 350 22.76 -7.97 14.51
C MET A 350 21.39 -7.83 13.89
N LEU A 351 20.65 -6.80 14.31
CA LEU A 351 19.32 -6.49 13.78
C LEU A 351 19.37 -5.84 12.38
N GLY A 352 20.54 -5.45 11.85
CA GLY A 352 20.69 -4.74 10.58
C GLY A 352 20.07 -3.34 10.63
N HIS A 353 20.22 -2.67 11.77
CA HIS A 353 19.95 -1.25 11.90
C HIS A 353 21.21 -0.46 11.57
N GLU A 354 21.05 0.72 11.01
CA GLU A 354 22.12 1.69 10.93
C GLU A 354 22.26 2.42 12.27
N LEU A 355 23.50 2.67 12.66
CA LEU A 355 23.76 3.52 13.81
C LEU A 355 23.27 4.93 13.47
N VAL A 356 22.79 5.66 14.45
CA VAL A 356 22.27 7.02 14.26
C VAL A 356 23.27 8.10 14.66
N GLY A 357 23.09 9.30 14.11
CA GLY A 357 23.91 10.47 14.45
C GLY A 357 25.35 10.37 13.95
N VAL A 358 26.27 10.97 14.69
CA VAL A 358 27.72 11.08 14.33
C VAL A 358 28.37 9.70 14.15
N MET A 359 27.97 8.72 14.96
CA MET A 359 28.50 7.34 14.83
C MET A 359 28.20 6.72 13.47
N ALA A 360 27.06 7.01 12.85
CA ALA A 360 26.71 6.50 11.53
C ALA A 360 27.67 6.98 10.43
N ILE A 361 28.23 8.18 10.59
CA ILE A 361 29.12 8.81 9.62
C ILE A 361 30.52 8.21 9.71
N TYR A 362 31.06 8.12 10.91
CA TYR A 362 32.47 7.78 11.12
C TYR A 362 32.72 6.30 11.36
N ASN A 363 31.79 5.56 11.96
CA ASN A 363 32.00 4.17 12.30
C ASN A 363 31.29 3.22 11.32
N LYS A 364 32.05 2.63 10.42
CA LYS A 364 31.58 1.66 9.42
C LYS A 364 31.87 0.20 9.80
N HIS A 365 32.36 -0.04 11.00
CA HIS A 365 32.68 -1.39 11.48
C HIS A 365 31.43 -2.22 11.67
N ASP A 366 31.49 -3.50 11.34
CA ASP A 366 30.32 -4.43 11.44
C ASP A 366 30.30 -5.23 12.74
N TRP A 367 31.39 -5.24 13.51
CA TRP A 367 31.55 -6.05 14.76
C TRP A 367 31.17 -7.53 14.55
N LEU A 368 31.64 -8.15 13.46
CA LEU A 368 31.24 -9.51 13.12
C LEU A 368 31.64 -10.55 14.18
N SER A 369 32.82 -10.39 14.83
CA SER A 369 33.22 -11.29 15.92
C SER A 369 32.32 -11.14 17.13
N ASP A 370 32.03 -9.91 17.54
CA ASP A 370 31.13 -9.63 18.67
C ASP A 370 29.69 -10.12 18.40
N GLN A 371 29.21 -9.92 17.16
CA GLN A 371 27.93 -10.48 16.72
C GLN A 371 27.94 -12.01 16.80
N LYS A 372 29.04 -12.68 16.37
CA LYS A 372 29.15 -14.15 16.41
C LYS A 372 29.07 -14.66 17.83
N GLU A 373 29.81 -14.05 18.73
CA GLU A 373 29.79 -14.38 20.16
C GLU A 373 28.38 -14.21 20.76
N ALA A 374 27.70 -13.10 20.45
CA ALA A 374 26.36 -12.83 20.92
C ALA A 374 25.33 -13.87 20.41
N TYR A 375 25.38 -14.23 19.12
CA TYR A 375 24.53 -15.27 18.55
C TYR A 375 24.81 -16.65 19.15
N GLU A 376 26.07 -16.98 19.42
CA GLU A 376 26.45 -18.26 20.02
C GLU A 376 25.97 -18.35 21.47
N LYS A 377 26.15 -17.32 22.28
CA LYS A 377 25.62 -17.26 23.67
C LYS A 377 24.09 -17.38 23.69
N PHE A 378 23.41 -16.67 22.79
CA PHE A 378 21.94 -16.78 22.66
C PHE A 378 21.51 -18.21 22.28
N GLY A 379 22.17 -18.81 21.27
CA GLY A 379 21.88 -20.18 20.84
C GLY A 379 22.09 -21.19 21.96
N GLU A 380 23.20 -21.09 22.72
CA GLU A 380 23.47 -21.94 23.87
C GLU A 380 22.40 -21.83 24.95
N ALA A 381 21.99 -20.59 25.28
CA ALA A 381 20.93 -20.36 26.25
C ALA A 381 19.59 -20.96 25.81
N LEU A 382 19.24 -20.76 24.51
CA LEU A 382 18.02 -21.32 23.94
C LEU A 382 18.04 -22.85 23.95
N PHE A 383 19.12 -23.48 23.46
CA PHE A 383 19.19 -24.95 23.40
C PHE A 383 19.28 -25.60 24.78
N THR A 384 19.92 -24.96 25.75
CA THR A 384 19.85 -25.39 27.14
C THR A 384 18.41 -25.42 27.67
N GLN A 385 17.63 -24.38 27.31
CA GLN A 385 16.22 -24.32 27.70
C GLN A 385 15.37 -25.37 26.95
N VAL A 386 15.66 -25.60 25.66
CA VAL A 386 14.98 -26.65 24.85
C VAL A 386 15.18 -28.02 25.51
N GLN A 387 16.40 -28.35 25.96
CA GLN A 387 16.66 -29.62 26.65
C GLN A 387 15.86 -29.73 27.97
N LYS A 388 15.81 -28.68 28.78
CA LYS A 388 15.01 -28.66 29.99
C LYS A 388 13.51 -28.89 29.73
N GLU A 389 12.94 -28.25 28.69
CA GLU A 389 11.52 -28.46 28.35
C GLU A 389 11.25 -29.90 27.89
N LEU A 390 12.17 -30.50 27.11
CA LEU A 390 12.05 -31.88 26.64
C LEU A 390 12.18 -32.90 27.82
N GLU A 391 13.04 -32.64 28.79
CA GLU A 391 13.17 -33.46 30.01
C GLU A 391 11.92 -33.37 30.88
N HIS A 392 11.39 -32.13 31.04
CA HIS A 392 10.15 -31.93 31.80
C HIS A 392 8.96 -32.66 31.19
N GLU A 393 8.81 -32.63 29.84
CA GLU A 393 7.76 -33.37 29.15
C GLU A 393 7.85 -34.87 29.37
N LYS A 394 9.05 -35.45 29.42
CA LYS A 394 9.25 -36.90 29.72
C LYS A 394 8.82 -37.28 31.14
N VAL A 395 9.08 -36.39 32.11
CA VAL A 395 8.72 -36.63 33.54
C VAL A 395 7.20 -36.55 33.74
N VAL A 396 6.52 -35.61 33.01
CA VAL A 396 5.06 -35.45 33.11
C VAL A 396 4.29 -36.56 32.38
N ALA A 397 4.93 -37.26 31.42
CA ALA A 397 4.34 -38.35 30.63
C ALA A 397 4.45 -39.74 31.33
N ILE A 398 5.10 -39.84 32.47
CA ILE A 398 5.17 -41.02 33.38
C ILE A 398 4.13 -40.87 34.48
#